data_af36e5ac7a2d8c7b24845613c003cd17
#
_entry.id   af36e5ac7a2d8c7b24845613c003cd17
#
_cell.length_a   1.000
_cell.length_b   1.000
_cell.length_c   1.000
_cell.angle_alpha   90.00
_cell.angle_beta   90.00
_cell.angle_gamma   90.00
#
_symmetry.space_group_name_H-M   'P 1'
#
loop_
_entity.id
_entity.type
_entity.pdbx_description
1 polymer ?
#
loop_
_entity_poly.entity_id
_entity_poly.type
_entity_poly.pdbx_seq_one_letter_code
_entity_poly.pdbx_strand_id
1 'polypeptide(L)'
;MAMLGNLGENLTKTMKKLVGMSVIDKKTIKEVVKEIQRALIQSDVNIALVLDLSKKIESRALEEEPPKGITPREYVITIIYEEMVNLLGGDAAGLDIDVKPYKILFLGLQGSGKTTTIGKLCRYLQKKGFNPAVVCTDTWRPAAYEQLRQLTEEMQVPLYGDPDNKDALDLAQKGLKEFKNRKVIIFDTAGRHKQEEDLILSLIHI
;
A
#
# COMPACT_ATOMS: atom_id res chain seq x y z
N MET A 1 -5.43 0.59 14.20
CA MET A 1 -6.58 -0.07 13.49
C MET A 1 -7.90 0.70 13.56
N ALA A 2 -8.14 1.56 14.53
CA ALA A 2 -9.42 2.30 14.65
C ALA A 2 -9.70 3.32 13.52
N MET A 3 -8.69 3.97 12.95
CA MET A 3 -8.89 5.02 11.94
C MET A 3 -9.45 4.50 10.60
N LEU A 4 -8.97 3.38 10.10
CA LEU A 4 -9.46 2.80 8.83
C LEU A 4 -10.89 2.22 8.96
N GLY A 5 -11.25 1.71 10.14
CA GLY A 5 -12.64 1.27 10.42
C GLY A 5 -13.62 2.44 10.30
N ASN A 6 -13.28 3.59 10.86
CA ASN A 6 -14.10 4.79 10.79
C ASN A 6 -14.27 5.33 9.37
N LEU A 7 -13.22 5.26 8.51
CA LEU A 7 -13.33 5.69 7.11
C LEU A 7 -14.35 4.84 6.35
N GLY A 8 -14.23 3.51 6.44
CA GLY A 8 -15.15 2.59 5.76
C GLY A 8 -16.61 2.77 6.22
N GLU A 9 -16.83 2.93 7.54
CA GLU A 9 -18.15 3.17 8.10
C GLU A 9 -18.74 4.52 7.63
N ASN A 10 -17.95 5.60 7.64
CA ASN A 10 -18.39 6.92 7.22
C ASN A 10 -18.73 6.94 5.72
N LEU A 11 -17.87 6.37 4.88
CA LEU A 11 -18.14 6.25 3.44
C LEU A 11 -19.38 5.41 3.17
N THR A 12 -19.52 4.26 3.85
CA THR A 12 -20.70 3.39 3.73
C THR A 12 -21.98 4.12 4.14
N LYS A 13 -21.94 4.90 5.24
CA LYS A 13 -23.07 5.71 5.69
C LYS A 13 -23.45 6.78 4.67
N THR A 14 -22.49 7.48 4.11
CA THR A 14 -22.70 8.50 3.06
C THR A 14 -23.31 7.86 1.81
N MET A 15 -22.80 6.70 1.38
CA MET A 15 -23.34 5.98 0.22
C MET A 15 -24.78 5.47 0.47
N LYS A 16 -25.07 4.91 1.66
CA LYS A 16 -26.43 4.48 2.03
C LYS A 16 -27.41 5.66 2.03
N LYS A 17 -26.99 6.83 2.51
CA LYS A 17 -27.79 8.05 2.48
C LYS A 17 -28.13 8.44 1.04
N LEU A 18 -27.14 8.42 0.13
CA LEU A 18 -27.33 8.69 -1.29
C LEU A 18 -28.32 7.70 -1.95
N VAL A 19 -28.19 6.40 -1.64
CA VAL A 19 -29.10 5.36 -2.14
C VAL A 19 -30.56 5.59 -1.68
N GLY A 20 -30.77 6.12 -0.47
CA GLY A 20 -32.09 6.39 0.09
C GLY A 20 -32.78 7.67 -0.45
N MET A 21 -32.08 8.50 -1.22
CA MET A 21 -32.64 9.75 -1.75
C MET A 21 -33.45 9.51 -3.01
N SER A 22 -34.61 10.17 -3.13
CA SER A 22 -35.49 10.08 -4.30
C SER A 22 -35.08 11.03 -5.41
N VAL A 23 -34.44 12.16 -5.09
CA VAL A 23 -34.00 13.18 -6.03
C VAL A 23 -32.56 13.56 -5.73
N ILE A 24 -31.73 13.64 -6.77
CA ILE A 24 -30.36 14.11 -6.69
C ILE A 24 -30.29 15.47 -7.36
N ASP A 25 -30.22 16.51 -6.54
CA ASP A 25 -30.01 17.88 -7.00
C ASP A 25 -28.55 18.34 -6.73
N LYS A 26 -28.21 19.52 -7.24
CA LYS A 26 -26.88 20.13 -7.07
C LYS A 26 -26.49 20.30 -5.59
N LYS A 27 -27.47 20.56 -4.72
CA LYS A 27 -27.24 20.73 -3.28
C LYS A 27 -26.86 19.39 -2.64
N THR A 28 -27.61 18.34 -2.98
CA THR A 28 -27.36 16.97 -2.52
C THR A 28 -25.97 16.48 -2.93
N ILE A 29 -25.56 16.70 -4.18
CA ILE A 29 -24.21 16.34 -4.66
C ILE A 29 -23.15 17.03 -3.80
N LYS A 30 -23.28 18.34 -3.58
CA LYS A 30 -22.34 19.09 -2.73
C LYS A 30 -22.28 18.60 -1.29
N GLU A 31 -23.41 18.23 -0.72
CA GLU A 31 -23.45 17.67 0.64
C GLU A 31 -22.73 16.31 0.72
N VAL A 32 -22.97 15.42 -0.23
CA VAL A 32 -22.30 14.12 -0.32
C VAL A 32 -20.79 14.28 -0.50
N VAL A 33 -20.36 15.17 -1.41
CA VAL A 33 -18.93 15.45 -1.62
C VAL A 33 -18.28 15.97 -0.34
N LYS A 34 -18.94 16.88 0.40
CA LYS A 34 -18.43 17.37 1.70
C LYS A 34 -18.32 16.26 2.75
N GLU A 35 -19.26 15.33 2.79
CA GLU A 35 -19.18 14.19 3.72
C GLU A 35 -17.98 13.28 3.36
N ILE A 36 -17.74 12.99 2.07
CA ILE A 36 -16.57 12.26 1.58
C ILE A 36 -15.27 13.00 1.93
N GLN A 37 -15.19 14.31 1.68
CA GLN A 37 -14.04 15.13 2.06
C GLN A 37 -13.70 14.99 3.55
N ARG A 38 -14.70 15.14 4.42
CA ARG A 38 -14.51 15.05 5.87
C ARG A 38 -13.98 13.68 6.29
N ALA A 39 -14.56 12.62 5.73
CA ALA A 39 -14.14 11.24 6.03
C ALA A 39 -12.67 11.00 5.63
N LEU A 40 -12.26 11.48 4.45
CA LEU A 40 -10.89 11.33 3.95
C LEU A 40 -9.88 12.17 4.76
N ILE A 41 -10.21 13.44 5.07
CA ILE A 41 -9.35 14.32 5.88
C ILE A 41 -9.18 13.76 7.30
N GLN A 42 -10.26 13.25 7.91
CA GLN A 42 -10.19 12.59 9.24
C GLN A 42 -9.35 11.33 9.24
N SER A 43 -9.08 10.76 8.07
CA SER A 43 -8.24 9.57 7.89
C SER A 43 -6.83 9.92 7.38
N ASP A 44 -6.39 11.17 7.59
CA ASP A 44 -5.05 11.68 7.23
C ASP A 44 -4.72 11.61 5.73
N VAL A 45 -5.73 11.59 4.84
CA VAL A 45 -5.50 11.70 3.40
C VAL A 45 -5.03 13.11 3.06
N ASN A 46 -4.05 13.23 2.18
CA ASN A 46 -3.49 14.51 1.76
C ASN A 46 -4.59 15.47 1.24
N ILE A 47 -4.65 16.67 1.79
CA ILE A 47 -5.70 17.67 1.52
C ILE A 47 -5.78 18.02 0.03
N ALA A 48 -4.64 18.14 -0.66
CA ALA A 48 -4.64 18.47 -2.09
C ALA A 48 -5.31 17.36 -2.92
N LEU A 49 -5.06 16.09 -2.59
CA LEU A 49 -5.71 14.93 -3.23
C LEU A 49 -7.22 14.91 -2.95
N VAL A 50 -7.63 15.21 -1.71
CA VAL A 50 -9.05 15.26 -1.33
C VAL A 50 -9.79 16.37 -2.08
N LEU A 51 -9.17 17.53 -2.25
CA LEU A 51 -9.75 18.65 -3.00
C LEU A 51 -9.87 18.34 -4.50
N ASP A 52 -8.84 17.72 -5.10
CA ASP A 52 -8.86 17.29 -6.51
C ASP A 52 -9.96 16.26 -6.77
N LEU A 53 -10.01 15.20 -5.95
CA LEU A 53 -11.07 14.18 -5.98
C LEU A 53 -12.46 14.82 -5.91
N SER A 54 -12.64 15.75 -4.97
CA SER A 54 -13.93 16.40 -4.75
C SER A 54 -14.38 17.23 -5.94
N LYS A 55 -13.47 17.97 -6.55
CA LYS A 55 -13.74 18.74 -7.77
C LYS A 55 -14.13 17.83 -8.94
N LYS A 56 -13.42 16.71 -9.11
CA LYS A 56 -13.71 15.73 -10.16
C LYS A 56 -15.10 15.13 -10.00
N ILE A 57 -15.43 14.67 -8.77
CA ILE A 57 -16.77 14.13 -8.49
C ILE A 57 -17.85 15.18 -8.74
N GLU A 58 -17.67 16.42 -8.25
CA GLU A 58 -18.67 17.49 -8.40
C GLU A 58 -18.85 17.88 -9.87
N SER A 59 -17.77 18.08 -10.62
CA SER A 59 -17.83 18.42 -12.05
C SER A 59 -18.53 17.33 -12.85
N ARG A 60 -18.09 16.10 -12.75
CA ARG A 60 -18.69 14.95 -13.45
C ARG A 60 -20.16 14.76 -13.10
N ALA A 61 -20.51 14.81 -11.81
CA ALA A 61 -21.90 14.61 -11.36
C ALA A 61 -22.87 15.73 -11.77
N LEU A 62 -22.35 16.94 -12.11
CA LEU A 62 -23.16 18.08 -12.54
C LEU A 62 -23.19 18.29 -14.06
N GLU A 63 -22.16 17.83 -14.76
CA GLU A 63 -21.95 18.12 -16.19
C GLU A 63 -22.21 16.91 -17.10
N GLU A 64 -22.03 15.68 -16.57
CA GLU A 64 -22.23 14.47 -17.35
C GLU A 64 -23.70 14.00 -17.29
N GLU A 65 -24.24 13.59 -18.43
CA GLU A 65 -25.58 12.97 -18.50
C GLU A 65 -25.51 11.47 -18.22
N PRO A 66 -26.44 10.92 -17.40
CA PRO A 66 -26.49 9.48 -17.16
C PRO A 66 -26.71 8.71 -18.47
N PRO A 67 -26.01 7.58 -18.69
CA PRO A 67 -26.28 6.69 -19.80
C PRO A 67 -27.72 6.19 -19.80
N LYS A 68 -28.24 5.84 -20.99
CA LYS A 68 -29.60 5.29 -21.14
C LYS A 68 -29.81 4.07 -20.23
N GLY A 69 -30.87 4.11 -19.44
CA GLY A 69 -31.24 3.02 -18.52
C GLY A 69 -30.61 3.10 -17.12
N ILE A 70 -29.77 4.10 -16.84
CA ILE A 70 -29.18 4.35 -15.51
C ILE A 70 -29.84 5.60 -14.92
N THR A 71 -30.27 5.52 -13.67
CA THR A 71 -30.83 6.67 -12.97
C THR A 71 -29.73 7.68 -12.60
N PRO A 72 -30.03 9.01 -12.49
CA PRO A 72 -29.05 9.99 -12.03
C PRO A 72 -28.36 9.60 -10.72
N ARG A 73 -29.09 8.96 -9.81
CA ARG A 73 -28.56 8.48 -8.54
C ARG A 73 -27.52 7.39 -8.72
N GLU A 74 -27.82 6.37 -9.50
CA GLU A 74 -26.88 5.27 -9.80
C GLU A 74 -25.65 5.79 -10.49
N TYR A 75 -25.82 6.78 -11.39
CA TYR A 75 -24.71 7.39 -12.09
C TYR A 75 -23.78 8.16 -11.15
N VAL A 76 -24.31 8.96 -10.21
CA VAL A 76 -23.49 9.65 -9.19
C VAL A 76 -22.73 8.65 -8.32
N ILE A 77 -23.35 7.51 -7.95
CA ILE A 77 -22.66 6.43 -7.21
C ILE A 77 -21.50 5.87 -8.04
N THR A 78 -21.72 5.63 -9.32
CA THR A 78 -20.67 5.15 -10.24
C THR A 78 -19.52 6.14 -10.35
N ILE A 79 -19.81 7.43 -10.52
CA ILE A 79 -18.79 8.49 -10.56
C ILE A 79 -17.94 8.50 -9.29
N ILE A 80 -18.60 8.45 -8.11
CA ILE A 80 -17.87 8.41 -6.83
C ILE A 80 -16.96 7.18 -6.77
N TYR A 81 -17.48 6.02 -7.15
CA TYR A 81 -16.71 4.78 -7.17
C TYR A 81 -15.49 4.87 -8.10
N GLU A 82 -15.69 5.31 -9.34
CA GLU A 82 -14.63 5.45 -10.34
C GLU A 82 -13.53 6.42 -9.88
N GLU A 83 -13.92 7.59 -9.35
CA GLU A 83 -12.95 8.57 -8.86
C GLU A 83 -12.18 8.09 -7.62
N MET A 84 -12.84 7.32 -6.75
CA MET A 84 -12.16 6.67 -5.62
C MET A 84 -11.18 5.57 -6.10
N VAL A 85 -11.55 4.78 -7.09
CA VAL A 85 -10.66 3.78 -7.72
C VAL A 85 -9.46 4.47 -8.38
N ASN A 86 -9.70 5.55 -9.11
CA ASN A 86 -8.63 6.35 -9.74
C ASN A 86 -7.68 6.96 -8.70
N LEU A 87 -8.21 7.46 -7.58
CA LEU A 87 -7.39 7.96 -6.46
C LEU A 87 -6.48 6.87 -5.88
N LEU A 88 -6.93 5.63 -5.88
CA LEU A 88 -6.17 4.47 -5.39
C LEU A 88 -5.21 3.88 -6.44
N GLY A 89 -5.12 4.49 -7.63
CA GLY A 89 -4.22 4.08 -8.70
C GLY A 89 -4.87 3.35 -9.87
N GLY A 90 -6.20 3.21 -9.89
CA GLY A 90 -6.93 2.58 -11.00
C GLY A 90 -6.76 1.06 -11.04
N ASP A 91 -6.31 0.55 -12.18
CA ASP A 91 -6.10 -0.89 -12.37
C ASP A 91 -4.96 -1.44 -11.52
N ALA A 92 -5.09 -2.68 -11.10
CA ALA A 92 -4.07 -3.36 -10.31
C ALA A 92 -2.76 -3.50 -11.10
N ALA A 93 -1.70 -2.82 -10.64
CA ALA A 93 -0.35 -3.01 -11.17
C ALA A 93 0.26 -4.30 -10.61
N GLY A 94 0.78 -5.14 -11.49
CA GLY A 94 1.58 -6.30 -11.10
C GLY A 94 3.02 -5.92 -10.72
N LEU A 95 3.76 -6.89 -10.20
CA LEU A 95 5.22 -6.78 -10.10
C LEU A 95 5.82 -7.16 -11.46
N ASP A 96 6.37 -6.17 -12.15
CA ASP A 96 7.13 -6.39 -13.38
C ASP A 96 8.60 -6.64 -13.03
N ILE A 97 9.02 -7.90 -13.08
CA ILE A 97 10.35 -8.35 -12.67
C ILE A 97 11.20 -8.58 -13.92
N ASP A 98 11.64 -7.51 -14.54
CA ASP A 98 12.40 -7.46 -15.80
C ASP A 98 13.91 -7.51 -15.59
N VAL A 99 14.42 -6.98 -14.48
CA VAL A 99 15.85 -6.93 -14.15
C VAL A 99 16.30 -8.09 -13.25
N LYS A 100 17.62 -8.35 -13.19
CA LYS A 100 18.22 -9.38 -12.32
C LYS A 100 19.51 -8.84 -11.67
N PRO A 101 19.60 -8.82 -10.34
CA PRO A 101 18.54 -9.12 -9.38
C PRO A 101 17.49 -8.00 -9.31
N TYR A 102 16.22 -8.36 -9.19
CA TYR A 102 15.17 -7.44 -8.83
C TYR A 102 15.17 -7.25 -7.31
N LYS A 103 15.37 -6.02 -6.86
CA LYS A 103 15.52 -5.70 -5.43
C LYS A 103 14.23 -5.13 -4.87
N ILE A 104 13.72 -5.70 -3.78
CA ILE A 104 12.51 -5.25 -3.09
C ILE A 104 12.87 -4.86 -1.67
N LEU A 105 12.72 -3.58 -1.33
CA LEU A 105 12.96 -3.05 0.01
C LEU A 105 11.65 -2.89 0.76
N PHE A 106 11.49 -3.56 1.91
CA PHE A 106 10.33 -3.42 2.78
C PHE A 106 10.56 -2.32 3.80
N LEU A 107 9.77 -1.25 3.68
CA LEU A 107 9.77 -0.10 4.59
C LEU A 107 8.43 0.01 5.32
N GLY A 108 8.44 0.54 6.55
CA GLY A 108 7.22 0.80 7.30
C GLY A 108 7.42 0.77 8.81
N LEU A 109 6.39 1.17 9.53
CA LEU A 109 6.39 1.24 11.00
C LEU A 109 6.52 -0.14 11.63
N GLN A 110 6.90 -0.18 12.91
CA GLN A 110 6.87 -1.40 13.69
C GLN A 110 5.43 -1.95 13.76
N GLY A 111 5.28 -3.27 13.63
CA GLY A 111 3.96 -3.92 13.63
C GLY A 111 3.11 -3.71 12.38
N SER A 112 3.63 -3.05 11.32
CA SER A 112 2.91 -2.85 10.05
C SER A 112 2.78 -4.12 9.20
N GLY A 113 3.34 -5.24 9.62
CA GLY A 113 3.25 -6.53 8.93
C GLY A 113 4.30 -6.77 7.85
N LYS A 114 5.44 -6.05 7.85
CA LYS A 114 6.54 -6.23 6.87
C LYS A 114 6.98 -7.69 6.77
N THR A 115 7.48 -8.26 7.85
CA THR A 115 7.99 -9.64 7.90
C THR A 115 6.95 -10.67 7.46
N THR A 116 5.69 -10.51 7.90
CA THR A 116 4.58 -11.37 7.45
C THR A 116 4.31 -11.24 5.96
N THR A 117 4.38 -10.02 5.41
CA THR A 117 4.17 -9.76 3.99
C THR A 117 5.32 -10.32 3.16
N ILE A 118 6.57 -10.25 3.64
CA ILE A 118 7.73 -10.89 3.01
C ILE A 118 7.49 -12.39 2.82
N GLY A 119 7.01 -13.09 3.86
CA GLY A 119 6.69 -14.50 3.75
C GLY A 119 5.63 -14.81 2.67
N LYS A 120 4.55 -14.02 2.65
CA LYS A 120 3.51 -14.15 1.62
C LYS A 120 4.05 -13.86 0.21
N LEU A 121 4.89 -12.84 0.09
CA LEU A 121 5.52 -12.46 -1.18
C LEU A 121 6.48 -13.54 -1.67
N CYS A 122 7.30 -14.11 -0.81
CA CYS A 122 8.17 -15.24 -1.16
C CYS A 122 7.38 -16.41 -1.75
N ARG A 123 6.30 -16.83 -1.10
CA ARG A 123 5.41 -17.88 -1.62
C ARG A 123 4.76 -17.52 -2.96
N TYR A 124 4.34 -16.27 -3.11
CA TYR A 124 3.78 -15.79 -4.38
C TYR A 124 4.82 -15.84 -5.50
N LEU A 125 6.04 -15.37 -5.24
CA LEU A 125 7.13 -15.38 -6.21
C LEU A 125 7.55 -16.81 -6.60
N GLN A 126 7.63 -17.73 -5.64
CA GLN A 126 7.90 -19.13 -5.91
C GLN A 126 6.83 -19.77 -6.81
N LYS A 127 5.54 -19.49 -6.55
CA LYS A 127 4.43 -19.94 -7.41
C LYS A 127 4.51 -19.39 -8.84
N LYS A 128 5.14 -18.22 -9.01
CA LYS A 128 5.41 -17.60 -10.32
C LYS A 128 6.70 -18.10 -10.98
N GLY A 129 7.40 -19.07 -10.36
CA GLY A 129 8.65 -19.63 -10.88
C GLY A 129 9.90 -18.80 -10.60
N PHE A 130 9.80 -17.78 -9.75
CA PHE A 130 10.97 -17.02 -9.30
C PHE A 130 11.67 -17.70 -8.14
N ASN A 131 12.96 -17.43 -7.97
CA ASN A 131 13.78 -17.92 -6.87
C ASN A 131 14.19 -16.78 -5.93
N PRO A 132 13.27 -16.32 -5.03
CA PRO A 132 13.56 -15.24 -4.12
C PRO A 132 14.64 -15.61 -3.10
N ALA A 133 15.32 -14.59 -2.57
CA ALA A 133 16.15 -14.67 -1.38
C ALA A 133 15.82 -13.49 -0.46
N VAL A 134 16.06 -13.64 0.84
CA VAL A 134 15.75 -12.61 1.84
C VAL A 134 17.02 -12.18 2.53
N VAL A 135 17.16 -10.88 2.79
CA VAL A 135 18.23 -10.28 3.57
C VAL A 135 17.62 -9.59 4.78
N CYS A 136 18.03 -10.00 5.98
CA CYS A 136 17.64 -9.34 7.22
C CYS A 136 18.56 -8.15 7.47
N THR A 137 18.01 -6.94 7.43
CA THR A 137 18.70 -5.70 7.79
C THR A 137 18.10 -5.04 9.04
N ASP A 138 17.22 -5.76 9.77
CA ASP A 138 16.70 -5.31 11.07
C ASP A 138 17.74 -5.58 12.17
N THR A 139 18.57 -4.59 12.44
CA THR A 139 19.63 -4.64 13.43
C THR A 139 19.19 -4.22 14.84
N TRP A 140 17.94 -3.85 15.00
CA TRP A 140 17.42 -3.29 16.27
C TRP A 140 16.74 -4.33 17.16
N ARG A 141 15.96 -5.22 16.56
CA ARG A 141 15.22 -6.22 17.32
C ARG A 141 16.02 -7.51 17.44
N PRO A 142 16.42 -7.92 18.66
CA PRO A 142 17.25 -9.12 18.84
C PRO A 142 16.65 -10.40 18.22
N ALA A 143 15.32 -10.50 18.22
CA ALA A 143 14.59 -11.65 17.68
C ALA A 143 14.20 -11.52 16.19
N ALA A 144 14.53 -10.42 15.52
CA ALA A 144 14.10 -10.19 14.14
C ALA A 144 14.68 -11.22 13.17
N TYR A 145 15.99 -11.47 13.28
CA TYR A 145 16.66 -12.46 12.46
C TYR A 145 16.08 -13.87 12.67
N GLU A 146 15.92 -14.27 13.92
CA GLU A 146 15.40 -15.62 14.24
C GLU A 146 13.95 -15.79 13.76
N GLN A 147 13.11 -14.77 13.93
CA GLN A 147 11.74 -14.79 13.41
C GLN A 147 11.71 -14.94 11.88
N LEU A 148 12.59 -14.20 11.20
CA LEU A 148 12.69 -14.26 9.74
C LEU A 148 13.28 -15.58 9.27
N ARG A 149 14.25 -16.13 10.02
CA ARG A 149 14.88 -17.43 9.79
C ARG A 149 13.84 -18.56 9.79
N GLN A 150 13.04 -18.65 10.85
CA GLN A 150 11.97 -19.65 10.95
C GLN A 150 10.99 -19.55 9.77
N LEU A 151 10.58 -18.34 9.43
CA LEU A 151 9.66 -18.09 8.32
C LEU A 151 10.25 -18.51 6.97
N THR A 152 11.54 -18.24 6.73
CA THR A 152 12.20 -18.55 5.45
C THR A 152 12.57 -20.03 5.34
N GLU A 153 12.91 -20.70 6.45
CA GLU A 153 13.15 -22.14 6.49
C GLU A 153 11.91 -22.94 6.11
N GLU A 154 10.73 -22.62 6.66
CA GLU A 154 9.46 -23.26 6.28
C GLU A 154 9.18 -23.19 4.77
N MET A 155 9.66 -22.15 4.11
CA MET A 155 9.44 -21.91 2.68
C MET A 155 10.61 -22.35 1.80
N GLN A 156 11.70 -22.85 2.40
CA GLN A 156 12.96 -23.16 1.70
C GLN A 156 13.52 -21.96 0.90
N VAL A 157 13.39 -20.75 1.46
CA VAL A 157 13.93 -19.52 0.91
C VAL A 157 15.24 -19.20 1.63
N PRO A 158 16.36 -18.97 0.91
CA PRO A 158 17.62 -18.63 1.55
C PRO A 158 17.52 -17.26 2.23
N LEU A 159 18.08 -17.18 3.42
CA LEU A 159 18.20 -15.98 4.24
C LEU A 159 19.67 -15.64 4.44
N TYR A 160 20.00 -14.35 4.31
CA TYR A 160 21.24 -13.76 4.77
C TYR A 160 20.96 -12.78 5.90
N GLY A 161 21.80 -12.79 6.93
CA GLY A 161 21.76 -11.87 8.04
C GLY A 161 22.80 -12.24 9.08
N ASP A 162 23.17 -11.30 9.91
CA ASP A 162 24.13 -11.48 11.00
C ASP A 162 23.62 -10.71 12.23
N PRO A 163 23.14 -11.40 13.28
CA PRO A 163 22.60 -10.77 14.49
C PRO A 163 23.60 -9.89 15.25
N ASP A 164 24.90 -10.15 15.10
CA ASP A 164 25.96 -9.42 15.78
C ASP A 164 26.35 -8.14 15.03
N ASN A 165 26.03 -8.07 13.74
CA ASN A 165 26.30 -6.90 12.92
C ASN A 165 25.20 -5.84 13.10
N LYS A 166 25.59 -4.64 13.49
CA LYS A 166 24.68 -3.49 13.71
C LYS A 166 24.61 -2.52 12.54
N ASP A 167 25.35 -2.78 11.46
CA ASP A 167 25.33 -1.97 10.25
C ASP A 167 24.39 -2.59 9.20
N ALA A 168 23.21 -1.99 9.06
CA ALA A 168 22.19 -2.43 8.12
C ALA A 168 22.63 -2.31 6.66
N LEU A 169 23.47 -1.31 6.34
CA LEU A 169 24.00 -1.09 5.00
C LEU A 169 25.03 -2.17 4.62
N ASP A 170 25.94 -2.51 5.53
CA ASP A 170 26.90 -3.60 5.34
C ASP A 170 26.19 -4.94 5.17
N LEU A 171 25.16 -5.24 5.99
CA LEU A 171 24.33 -6.44 5.82
C LEU A 171 23.66 -6.49 4.45
N ALA A 172 23.10 -5.37 4.00
CA ALA A 172 22.45 -5.31 2.70
C ALA A 172 23.44 -5.54 1.55
N GLN A 173 24.61 -4.92 1.60
CA GLN A 173 25.67 -5.11 0.59
C GLN A 173 26.20 -6.54 0.55
N LYS A 174 26.45 -7.15 1.71
CA LYS A 174 26.91 -8.55 1.79
C LYS A 174 25.82 -9.52 1.30
N GLY A 175 24.58 -9.30 1.70
CA GLY A 175 23.44 -10.10 1.22
C GLY A 175 23.22 -9.98 -0.30
N LEU A 176 23.41 -8.79 -0.86
CA LEU A 176 23.36 -8.58 -2.31
C LEU A 176 24.48 -9.36 -3.04
N LYS A 177 25.68 -9.38 -2.50
CA LYS A 177 26.81 -10.15 -3.06
C LYS A 177 26.54 -11.66 -2.98
N GLU A 178 26.04 -12.14 -1.84
CA GLU A 178 25.71 -13.55 -1.61
C GLU A 178 24.64 -14.02 -2.61
N PHE A 179 23.62 -13.21 -2.83
CA PHE A 179 22.46 -13.58 -3.64
C PHE A 179 22.47 -13.02 -5.07
N LYS A 180 23.62 -12.59 -5.59
CA LYS A 180 23.75 -12.00 -6.94
C LYS A 180 23.15 -12.85 -8.07
N ASN A 181 23.06 -14.16 -7.90
CA ASN A 181 22.51 -15.10 -8.89
C ASN A 181 20.98 -15.30 -8.74
N ARG A 182 20.37 -14.78 -7.68
CA ARG A 182 18.92 -14.85 -7.49
C ARG A 182 18.19 -13.86 -8.39
N LYS A 183 16.98 -14.21 -8.81
CA LYS A 183 16.17 -13.31 -9.64
C LYS A 183 15.58 -12.17 -8.81
N VAL A 184 15.20 -12.46 -7.55
CA VAL A 184 14.62 -11.48 -6.63
C VAL A 184 15.34 -11.52 -5.29
N ILE A 185 15.69 -10.37 -4.75
CA ILE A 185 16.25 -10.21 -3.41
C ILE A 185 15.34 -9.26 -2.62
N ILE A 186 14.88 -9.71 -1.47
CA ILE A 186 13.96 -8.98 -0.59
C ILE A 186 14.72 -8.57 0.67
N PHE A 187 14.66 -7.27 1.01
CA PHE A 187 15.30 -6.72 2.21
C PHE A 187 14.23 -6.42 3.27
N ASP A 188 14.34 -7.09 4.44
CA ASP A 188 13.52 -6.77 5.62
C ASP A 188 14.25 -5.75 6.49
N THR A 189 13.63 -4.60 6.69
CA THR A 189 14.20 -3.52 7.50
C THR A 189 13.52 -3.40 8.85
N ALA A 190 14.23 -2.79 9.80
CA ALA A 190 13.64 -2.41 11.09
C ALA A 190 12.39 -1.54 10.88
N GLY A 191 11.40 -1.71 11.77
CA GLY A 191 10.25 -0.82 11.80
C GLY A 191 10.65 0.53 12.41
N ARG A 192 10.63 1.62 11.62
CA ARG A 192 11.16 2.91 12.04
C ARG A 192 10.15 4.04 11.88
N HIS A 193 10.32 5.09 12.70
CA HIS A 193 9.62 6.35 12.56
C HIS A 193 10.30 7.25 11.51
N LYS A 194 9.58 8.27 11.01
CA LYS A 194 10.00 9.22 9.98
C LYS A 194 11.35 9.92 10.18
N GLN A 195 11.98 9.80 11.36
CA GLN A 195 13.19 10.55 11.72
C GLN A 195 14.51 9.91 11.26
N GLU A 196 14.46 8.79 10.52
CA GLU A 196 15.68 8.08 10.08
C GLU A 196 15.75 8.00 8.55
N GLU A 197 15.50 9.15 7.90
CA GLU A 197 15.50 9.28 6.44
C GLU A 197 16.87 8.92 5.83
N ASP A 198 17.98 9.26 6.49
CA ASP A 198 19.32 9.00 5.97
C ASP A 198 19.64 7.52 5.76
N LEU A 199 19.20 6.64 6.67
CA LEU A 199 19.40 5.20 6.52
C LEU A 199 18.51 4.62 5.42
N ILE A 200 17.27 5.10 5.32
CA ILE A 200 16.34 4.68 4.27
C ILE A 200 16.90 5.08 2.91
N LEU A 201 17.38 6.32 2.77
CA LEU A 201 18.04 6.81 1.55
C LEU A 201 19.26 5.97 1.21
N SER A 202 20.09 5.63 2.18
CA SER A 202 21.27 4.79 1.96
C SER A 202 20.90 3.39 1.46
N LEU A 203 19.82 2.78 1.99
CA LEU A 203 19.33 1.46 1.55
C LEU A 203 18.66 1.49 0.17
N ILE A 204 18.04 2.61 -0.21
CA ILE A 204 17.42 2.76 -1.54
C ILE A 204 18.51 2.83 -2.63
N HIS A 205 19.70 3.33 -2.32
CA HIS A 205 20.81 3.48 -3.27
C HIS A 205 21.71 2.25 -3.39
N ILE A 206 21.39 1.13 -2.74
CA ILE A 206 22.05 -0.17 -2.92
C ILE A 206 21.49 -0.87 -4.16
#